data_044f831972e03af8559a085ffe110c5e
#
_entry.id   044f831972e03af8559a085ffe110c5e
#
_cell.length_a   1.000
_cell.length_b   1.000
_cell.length_c   1.000
_cell.angle_alpha   90.00
_cell.angle_beta   90.00
_cell.angle_gamma   90.00
#
_symmetry.space_group_name_H-M   'P 1'
#
loop_
_entity.id
_entity.type
_entity.pdbx_description
1 polymer ?
#
loop_
_entity_poly.entity_id
_entity_poly.type
_entity_poly.pdbx_seq_one_letter_code
_entity_poly.pdbx_strand_id
1 'polypeptide(L)'
;VGRGSGSGLGCTSGKGNKGQNARAGGGVRPGFEGGQMPLQRRLPKRGFKNYLFKVEYEVINIARLVAAFEGKSEISLDDIYDRGLCPFGAPVKILGEGELSAAIKVEAHKFSQSAADKIRAAGGEVKELEVEG
;
A
#
# COMPACT_ATOMS: atom_id res chain seq x y z
N VAL A 1 -20.02 -33.91 -1.77
CA VAL A 1 -21.43 -34.09 -1.42
C VAL A 1 -22.17 -34.88 -2.50
N GLY A 2 -23.33 -35.44 -2.21
CA GLY A 2 -24.11 -36.23 -3.18
C GLY A 2 -23.59 -37.66 -3.42
N ARG A 3 -22.90 -38.27 -2.47
CA ARG A 3 -22.34 -39.64 -2.56
C ARG A 3 -23.07 -40.59 -1.68
N GLY A 4 -24.37 -40.76 -1.90
CA GLY A 4 -25.22 -41.73 -1.22
C GLY A 4 -26.04 -41.12 -0.08
N SER A 5 -27.18 -41.81 0.21
CA SER A 5 -28.16 -41.33 1.20
C SER A 5 -27.66 -41.36 2.64
N GLY A 6 -26.71 -42.25 2.97
CA GLY A 6 -26.11 -42.32 4.30
C GLY A 6 -25.30 -41.08 4.72
N SER A 7 -24.88 -40.24 3.77
CA SER A 7 -24.20 -38.97 4.04
C SER A 7 -25.13 -37.84 4.51
N GLY A 8 -26.45 -38.02 4.44
CA GLY A 8 -27.44 -36.96 4.66
C GLY A 8 -27.56 -35.93 3.53
N LEU A 9 -26.65 -35.97 2.56
CA LEU A 9 -26.58 -35.05 1.42
C LEU A 9 -26.73 -35.77 0.07
N GLY A 10 -27.34 -36.97 0.06
CA GLY A 10 -27.36 -37.84 -1.09
C GLY A 10 -28.21 -37.35 -2.27
N CYS A 11 -29.48 -37.07 -2.04
CA CYS A 11 -30.42 -36.76 -3.11
C CYS A 11 -30.27 -35.37 -3.71
N THR A 12 -30.06 -34.37 -2.90
CA THR A 12 -30.10 -32.95 -3.33
C THR A 12 -28.76 -32.24 -3.22
N SER A 13 -27.75 -32.86 -2.63
CA SER A 13 -26.43 -32.30 -2.39
C SER A 13 -26.46 -30.96 -1.65
N GLY A 14 -27.45 -30.73 -0.78
CA GLY A 14 -27.65 -29.49 -0.05
C GLY A 14 -28.31 -28.37 -0.85
N LYS A 15 -28.71 -28.60 -2.12
CA LYS A 15 -29.28 -27.55 -2.99
C LYS A 15 -30.81 -27.44 -2.91
N GLY A 16 -31.50 -28.36 -2.20
CA GLY A 16 -32.95 -28.43 -2.15
C GLY A 16 -33.55 -29.05 -3.41
N ASN A 17 -34.90 -28.94 -3.60
CA ASN A 17 -35.59 -29.69 -4.62
C ASN A 17 -35.54 -29.05 -6.01
N LYS A 18 -36.18 -27.89 -6.19
CA LYS A 18 -36.29 -27.19 -7.47
C LYS A 18 -35.75 -25.75 -7.38
N GLY A 19 -35.58 -25.14 -8.50
CA GLY A 19 -35.14 -23.76 -8.57
C GLY A 19 -33.87 -23.56 -9.39
N GLN A 20 -33.60 -22.35 -9.79
CA GLN A 20 -32.48 -21.98 -10.63
C GLN A 20 -31.13 -22.37 -9.97
N ASN A 21 -31.01 -22.18 -8.66
CA ASN A 21 -29.76 -22.45 -7.93
C ASN A 21 -29.53 -23.97 -7.70
N ALA A 22 -30.55 -24.80 -7.89
CA ALA A 22 -30.45 -26.27 -7.72
C ALA A 22 -29.98 -26.99 -9.00
N ARG A 23 -29.95 -26.34 -10.15
CA ARG A 23 -29.55 -26.93 -11.43
C ARG A 23 -28.02 -26.98 -11.57
N ALA A 24 -27.54 -27.80 -12.49
CA ALA A 24 -26.12 -27.81 -12.84
C ALA A 24 -25.74 -26.46 -13.40
N GLY A 25 -24.65 -25.86 -12.91
CA GLY A 25 -24.22 -24.50 -13.27
C GLY A 25 -25.20 -23.39 -12.89
N GLY A 26 -26.24 -23.74 -12.07
CA GLY A 26 -27.25 -22.78 -11.62
C GLY A 26 -26.67 -21.68 -10.73
N GLY A 27 -27.34 -20.56 -10.78
CA GLY A 27 -26.99 -19.36 -10.01
C GLY A 27 -27.16 -18.09 -10.85
N VAL A 28 -27.23 -16.99 -10.17
CA VAL A 28 -27.23 -15.66 -10.78
C VAL A 28 -25.96 -14.93 -10.41
N ARG A 29 -25.54 -14.00 -11.27
CA ARG A 29 -24.37 -13.15 -10.98
C ARG A 29 -24.58 -12.35 -9.69
N PRO A 30 -23.53 -12.05 -8.93
CA PRO A 30 -23.61 -11.19 -7.76
C PRO A 30 -24.24 -9.82 -8.09
N GLY A 31 -25.16 -9.35 -7.24
CA GLY A 31 -25.86 -8.08 -7.45
C GLY A 31 -26.98 -8.09 -8.47
N PHE A 32 -27.40 -9.28 -8.96
CA PHE A 32 -28.58 -9.39 -9.83
C PHE A 32 -29.86 -9.26 -8.99
N GLU A 33 -30.77 -8.37 -9.42
CA GLU A 33 -32.00 -8.02 -8.71
C GLU A 33 -33.27 -8.42 -9.51
N GLY A 34 -33.27 -9.60 -10.12
CA GLY A 34 -34.45 -10.14 -10.81
C GLY A 34 -34.88 -9.39 -12.08
N GLY A 35 -33.99 -8.58 -12.67
CA GLY A 35 -34.28 -7.75 -13.83
C GLY A 35 -34.40 -6.26 -13.51
N GLN A 36 -34.55 -5.89 -12.25
CA GLN A 36 -34.45 -4.51 -11.80
C GLN A 36 -33.01 -4.03 -12.01
N MET A 37 -32.82 -2.73 -12.33
CA MET A 37 -31.48 -2.13 -12.48
C MET A 37 -30.69 -2.32 -11.18
N PRO A 38 -29.52 -2.97 -11.23
CA PRO A 38 -28.71 -3.24 -10.04
C PRO A 38 -28.35 -1.96 -9.27
N LEU A 39 -28.22 -2.06 -7.94
CA LEU A 39 -27.96 -0.95 -7.04
C LEU A 39 -26.76 -0.11 -7.47
N GLN A 40 -25.66 -0.75 -7.89
CA GLN A 40 -24.47 -0.06 -8.37
C GLN A 40 -24.71 0.83 -9.60
N ARG A 41 -25.75 0.58 -10.38
CA ARG A 41 -26.14 1.41 -11.51
C ARG A 41 -27.15 2.51 -11.15
N ARG A 42 -27.89 2.33 -10.08
CA ARG A 42 -28.85 3.33 -9.58
C ARG A 42 -28.17 4.43 -8.76
N LEU A 43 -27.02 4.11 -8.14
CA LEU A 43 -26.25 5.06 -7.37
C LEU A 43 -25.52 6.05 -8.28
N PRO A 44 -25.56 7.36 -7.97
CA PRO A 44 -24.80 8.34 -8.72
C PRO A 44 -23.29 8.11 -8.55
N LYS A 45 -22.56 8.23 -9.64
CA LYS A 45 -21.09 8.17 -9.61
C LYS A 45 -20.57 9.43 -8.95
N ARG A 46 -19.59 9.29 -8.04
CA ARG A 46 -18.96 10.40 -7.33
C ARG A 46 -17.45 10.28 -7.35
N GLY A 47 -16.79 11.44 -7.39
CA GLY A 47 -15.35 11.57 -7.26
C GLY A 47 -14.57 11.09 -8.49
N PHE A 48 -13.27 11.22 -8.35
CA PHE A 48 -12.29 10.72 -9.31
C PHE A 48 -11.14 10.05 -8.54
N LYS A 49 -10.37 9.23 -9.22
CA LYS A 49 -9.19 8.58 -8.66
C LYS A 49 -7.97 8.97 -9.49
N ASN A 50 -6.98 9.52 -8.82
CA ASN A 50 -5.67 9.85 -9.41
C ASN A 50 -4.64 8.73 -9.23
N TYR A 51 -5.11 7.52 -9.00
CA TYR A 51 -4.26 6.36 -8.66
C TYR A 51 -3.19 6.07 -9.72
N LEU A 52 -3.55 6.19 -11.00
CA LEU A 52 -2.64 5.90 -12.12
C LEU A 52 -1.44 6.86 -12.21
N PHE A 53 -1.57 8.06 -11.66
CA PHE A 53 -0.56 9.12 -11.72
C PHE A 53 0.02 9.48 -10.36
N LYS A 54 -0.43 8.78 -9.31
CA LYS A 54 0.03 9.02 -7.96
C LYS A 54 1.41 8.39 -7.75
N VAL A 55 2.41 9.20 -7.45
CA VAL A 55 3.70 8.71 -6.97
C VAL A 55 3.60 8.44 -5.47
N GLU A 56 3.82 7.20 -5.05
CA GLU A 56 3.83 6.80 -3.65
C GLU A 56 5.27 6.73 -3.16
N TYR A 57 5.58 7.53 -2.14
CA TYR A 57 6.89 7.56 -1.51
C TYR A 57 6.94 6.63 -0.31
N GLU A 58 8.02 5.87 -0.19
CA GLU A 58 8.37 5.19 1.05
C GLU A 58 8.86 6.20 2.08
N VAL A 59 8.28 6.16 3.25
CA VAL A 59 8.51 7.16 4.30
C VAL A 59 9.47 6.65 5.34
N ILE A 60 10.53 7.42 5.61
CA ILE A 60 11.52 7.15 6.66
C ILE A 60 11.62 8.35 7.59
N ASN A 61 11.47 8.13 8.88
CA ASN A 61 11.64 9.16 9.90
C ASN A 61 13.12 9.34 10.29
N ILE A 62 13.52 10.56 10.66
CA ILE A 62 14.89 10.88 11.12
C ILE A 62 15.31 9.95 12.26
N ALA A 63 14.44 9.67 13.22
CA ALA A 63 14.75 8.76 14.32
C ALA A 63 15.18 7.37 13.84
N ARG A 64 14.46 6.81 12.86
CA ARG A 64 14.77 5.50 12.27
C ARG A 64 16.08 5.54 11.47
N LEU A 65 16.33 6.65 10.79
CA LEU A 65 17.53 6.84 10.00
C LEU A 65 18.77 6.95 10.90
N VAL A 66 18.70 7.74 11.98
CA VAL A 66 19.79 7.87 12.98
C VAL A 66 20.09 6.52 13.65
N ALA A 67 19.06 5.77 14.06
CA ALA A 67 19.21 4.46 14.67
C ALA A 67 19.84 3.41 13.74
N ALA A 68 19.54 3.48 12.43
CA ALA A 68 20.10 2.55 11.45
C ALA A 68 21.55 2.88 11.06
N PHE A 69 21.95 4.15 11.13
CA PHE A 69 23.26 4.65 10.68
C PHE A 69 24.06 5.34 11.80
N GLU A 70 24.04 4.75 12.99
CA GLU A 70 24.84 5.28 14.12
C GLU A 70 26.30 5.49 13.73
N GLY A 71 26.78 6.73 13.88
CA GLY A 71 28.17 7.11 13.61
C GLY A 71 28.53 7.35 12.14
N LYS A 72 27.59 7.26 11.21
CA LYS A 72 27.83 7.60 9.79
C LYS A 72 27.41 9.05 9.51
N SER A 73 28.34 9.84 8.97
CA SER A 73 28.11 11.25 8.66
C SER A 73 27.50 11.49 7.27
N GLU A 74 27.59 10.54 6.38
CA GLU A 74 27.07 10.63 5.02
C GLU A 74 26.24 9.39 4.69
N ILE A 75 25.00 9.61 4.28
CA ILE A 75 24.01 8.54 4.02
C ILE A 75 23.54 8.73 2.58
N SER A 76 23.96 7.82 1.71
CA SER A 76 23.50 7.76 0.32
C SER A 76 22.15 7.06 0.21
N LEU A 77 21.50 7.21 -0.94
CA LEU A 77 20.25 6.49 -1.23
C LEU A 77 20.46 4.97 -1.24
N ASP A 78 21.60 4.51 -1.79
CA ASP A 78 21.96 3.09 -1.86
C ASP A 78 22.15 2.49 -0.47
N ASP A 79 22.77 3.23 0.46
CA ASP A 79 22.87 2.79 1.85
C ASP A 79 21.50 2.52 2.51
N ILE A 80 20.52 3.34 2.18
CA ILE A 80 19.14 3.19 2.69
C ILE A 80 18.51 1.90 2.17
N TYR A 81 18.73 1.57 0.90
CA TYR A 81 18.26 0.32 0.30
C TYR A 81 18.98 -0.89 0.88
N ASP A 82 20.31 -0.85 1.01
CA ASP A 82 21.13 -1.94 1.53
C ASP A 82 20.80 -2.30 2.98
N ARG A 83 20.44 -1.29 3.78
CA ARG A 83 19.95 -1.51 5.16
C ARG A 83 18.53 -2.04 5.23
N GLY A 84 17.82 -2.16 4.11
CA GLY A 84 16.45 -2.66 4.05
C GLY A 84 15.43 -1.73 4.73
N LEU A 85 15.71 -0.43 4.77
CA LEU A 85 14.77 0.56 5.32
C LEU A 85 13.59 0.80 4.38
N CYS A 86 13.79 0.57 3.09
CA CYS A 86 12.77 0.61 2.04
C CYS A 86 13.10 -0.39 0.92
N PRO A 87 12.13 -0.77 0.09
CA PRO A 87 12.36 -1.61 -1.08
C PRO A 87 13.29 -0.92 -2.09
N PHE A 88 14.15 -1.71 -2.74
CA PHE A 88 15.07 -1.20 -3.78
C PHE A 88 14.29 -0.56 -4.93
N GLY A 89 14.74 0.63 -5.35
CA GLY A 89 14.11 1.40 -6.43
C GLY A 89 12.85 2.17 -6.05
N ALA A 90 12.36 2.06 -4.80
CA ALA A 90 11.21 2.84 -4.35
C ALA A 90 11.61 4.30 -4.09
N PRO A 91 10.78 5.29 -4.45
CA PRO A 91 11.07 6.68 -4.13
C PRO A 91 10.96 6.94 -2.63
N VAL A 92 12.00 7.48 -2.04
CA VAL A 92 12.15 7.70 -0.59
C VAL A 92 11.83 9.13 -0.20
N LYS A 93 11.06 9.31 0.88
CA LYS A 93 10.80 10.61 1.50
C LYS A 93 11.18 10.60 2.99
N ILE A 94 12.01 11.54 3.38
CA ILE A 94 12.44 11.70 4.78
C ILE A 94 11.49 12.64 5.53
N LEU A 95 11.02 12.18 6.69
CA LEU A 95 10.15 12.95 7.59
C LEU A 95 10.88 13.34 8.89
N GLY A 96 10.45 14.46 9.46
CA GLY A 96 11.11 15.14 10.58
C GLY A 96 10.81 14.60 11.97
N GLU A 97 10.26 13.39 12.13
CA GLU A 97 10.05 12.78 13.44
C GLU A 97 11.37 12.25 14.01
N GLY A 98 11.67 12.64 15.25
CA GLY A 98 12.89 12.31 15.95
C GLY A 98 13.80 13.51 16.17
N GLU A 99 14.85 13.30 16.96
CA GLU A 99 15.88 14.30 17.26
C GLU A 99 17.17 13.95 16.51
N LEU A 100 17.89 14.96 16.08
CA LEU A 100 19.16 14.84 15.38
C LEU A 100 20.22 15.59 16.18
N SER A 101 21.18 14.86 16.75
CA SER A 101 22.26 15.43 17.57
C SER A 101 23.58 15.58 16.81
N ALA A 102 23.70 14.96 15.64
CA ALA A 102 24.93 14.99 14.83
C ALA A 102 24.65 15.56 13.44
N ALA A 103 25.65 16.23 12.86
CA ALA A 103 25.59 16.67 11.49
C ALA A 103 25.64 15.47 10.54
N ILE A 104 24.62 15.30 9.71
CA ILE A 104 24.56 14.25 8.69
C ILE A 104 24.24 14.83 7.32
N LYS A 105 24.85 14.25 6.30
CA LYS A 105 24.47 14.49 4.91
C LYS A 105 23.57 13.35 4.46
N VAL A 106 22.42 13.69 3.88
CA VAL A 106 21.43 12.69 3.48
C VAL A 106 20.98 12.93 2.05
N GLU A 107 21.03 11.88 1.24
CA GLU A 107 20.48 11.85 -0.11
C GLU A 107 19.14 11.10 -0.11
N ALA A 108 18.09 11.74 -0.64
CA ALA A 108 16.77 11.12 -0.83
C ALA A 108 16.00 11.87 -1.92
N HIS A 109 14.87 11.30 -2.38
CA HIS A 109 14.06 11.91 -3.43
C HIS A 109 13.26 13.12 -2.92
N LYS A 110 12.76 13.07 -1.68
CA LYS A 110 12.01 14.17 -1.06
C LYS A 110 12.30 14.31 0.42
N PHE A 111 12.17 15.52 0.91
CA PHE A 111 12.21 15.81 2.35
C PHE A 111 10.95 16.55 2.77
N SER A 112 10.52 16.38 4.00
CA SER A 112 9.55 17.28 4.61
C SER A 112 10.28 18.56 5.06
N GLN A 113 9.58 19.68 5.10
CA GLN A 113 10.16 20.94 5.54
C GLN A 113 10.77 20.81 6.95
N SER A 114 10.06 20.19 7.88
CA SER A 114 10.56 19.92 9.22
C SER A 114 11.80 19.03 9.27
N ALA A 115 11.96 18.07 8.34
CA ALA A 115 13.15 17.24 8.25
C ALA A 115 14.34 18.05 7.75
N ALA A 116 14.15 18.83 6.69
CA ALA A 116 15.18 19.67 6.12
C ALA A 116 15.68 20.71 7.12
N ASP A 117 14.79 21.35 7.87
CA ASP A 117 15.13 22.33 8.90
C ASP A 117 15.93 21.69 10.05
N LYS A 118 15.55 20.50 10.51
CA LYS A 118 16.30 19.77 11.54
C LYS A 118 17.69 19.35 11.09
N ILE A 119 17.83 18.84 9.86
CA ILE A 119 19.13 18.45 9.31
C ILE A 119 20.04 19.66 9.17
N ARG A 120 19.53 20.79 8.66
CA ARG A 120 20.30 22.04 8.54
C ARG A 120 20.65 22.64 9.90
N ALA A 121 19.73 22.60 10.86
CA ALA A 121 19.98 23.10 12.22
C ALA A 121 21.06 22.28 12.95
N ALA A 122 21.19 20.98 12.66
CA ALA A 122 22.26 20.13 13.14
C ALA A 122 23.59 20.29 12.37
N GLY A 123 23.66 21.19 11.37
CA GLY A 123 24.85 21.42 10.54
C GLY A 123 25.02 20.40 9.41
N GLY A 124 23.99 19.64 9.10
CA GLY A 124 23.98 18.66 8.00
C GLY A 124 23.58 19.25 6.65
N GLU A 125 23.66 18.45 5.61
CA GLU A 125 23.33 18.80 4.23
C GLU A 125 22.22 17.89 3.69
N VAL A 126 21.28 18.48 2.94
CA VAL A 126 20.18 17.78 2.28
C VAL A 126 20.39 17.80 0.79
N LYS A 127 20.42 16.64 0.15
CA LYS A 127 20.51 16.50 -1.29
C LYS A 127 19.27 15.81 -1.84
N GLU A 128 18.47 16.53 -2.61
CA GLU A 128 17.30 15.98 -3.30
C GLU A 128 17.71 15.40 -4.66
N LEU A 129 17.25 14.20 -4.91
CA LEU A 129 17.40 13.48 -6.18
C LEU A 129 16.08 13.50 -6.93
N GLU A 130 16.13 13.63 -8.24
CA GLU A 130 14.94 13.51 -9.08
C GLU A 130 14.48 12.04 -9.13
N VAL A 131 13.17 11.84 -9.12
CA VAL A 131 12.58 10.50 -9.35
C VAL A 131 12.62 10.26 -10.85
N GLU A 132 13.46 9.35 -11.30
CA GLU A 132 13.39 8.87 -12.67
C GLU A 132 12.04 8.16 -12.89
N GLY A 133 11.22 8.70 -13.79
CA GLY A 133 9.87 8.23 -14.13
C GLY A 133 9.87 7.07 -15.13
#